data_60b2fcaaed939fff96f67d6ad5fca79e
#
_entry.id   60b2fcaaed939fff96f67d6ad5fca79e
#
_cell.length_a   1.000
_cell.length_b   1.000
_cell.length_c   1.000
_cell.angle_alpha   90.00
_cell.angle_beta   90.00
_cell.angle_gamma   90.00
#
_symmetry.space_group_name_H-M   'P 1'
#
loop_
_entity.id
_entity.type
_entity.pdbx_description
1 polymer ?
#
loop_
_entity_poly.entity_id
_entity_poly.type
_entity_poly.pdbx_seq_one_letter_code
_entity_poly.pdbx_strand_id
1 'polypeptide(L)'
;MREVVYRNANFLLSRDVLVQDTLQFLQTYLGGNASAVVDILAPEHLTAYLKWLMNWSMTEESLTVWRAMMESAPPQKETALQYAHFLLHNKQIIESKKIWQQQTGTAGLTNPGFETDITTSGFDWCYWQEKNSQSEIMRVNHDTWEGNYALKVDFSGRENVSFHHVYQIFTADPKARYRLTYAWKSHGITTDQGP
;
A
#
# COMPACT_ATOMS: atom_id res chain seq x y z
N MET A 1 -31.00 8.74 23.11
CA MET A 1 -30.65 7.48 22.39
C MET A 1 -29.26 7.55 21.72
N ARG A 2 -28.91 8.57 20.95
CA ARG A 2 -27.57 8.72 20.30
C ARG A 2 -26.42 8.68 21.30
N GLU A 3 -26.53 9.38 22.41
CA GLU A 3 -25.48 9.46 23.45
C GLU A 3 -25.16 8.09 24.09
N VAL A 4 -26.18 7.24 24.27
CA VAL A 4 -26.00 5.87 24.76
C VAL A 4 -25.25 5.00 23.74
N VAL A 5 -25.58 5.14 22.45
CA VAL A 5 -24.87 4.44 21.36
C VAL A 5 -23.43 4.88 21.30
N TYR A 6 -23.16 6.19 21.36
CA TYR A 6 -21.84 6.79 21.39
C TYR A 6 -20.96 6.18 22.53
N ARG A 7 -21.48 6.25 23.75
CA ARG A 7 -20.74 5.77 24.93
C ARG A 7 -20.45 4.28 24.85
N ASN A 8 -21.42 3.47 24.47
CA ASN A 8 -21.26 2.03 24.43
C ASN A 8 -20.33 1.60 23.29
N ALA A 9 -20.42 2.20 22.11
CA ALA A 9 -19.52 1.91 21.00
C ALA A 9 -18.07 2.22 21.35
N ASN A 10 -17.79 3.42 21.85
CA ASN A 10 -16.44 3.81 22.24
C ASN A 10 -15.91 2.94 23.40
N PHE A 11 -16.76 2.54 24.34
CA PHE A 11 -16.38 1.61 25.41
C PHE A 11 -15.97 0.23 24.87
N LEU A 12 -16.74 -0.35 23.93
CA LEU A 12 -16.41 -1.64 23.32
C LEU A 12 -15.11 -1.56 22.51
N LEU A 13 -14.96 -0.50 21.72
CA LEU A 13 -13.75 -0.29 20.90
C LEU A 13 -12.51 -0.07 21.76
N SER A 14 -12.62 0.65 22.88
CA SER A 14 -11.49 0.86 23.79
C SER A 14 -11.01 -0.42 24.50
N ARG A 15 -11.82 -1.46 24.49
CA ARG A 15 -11.52 -2.77 25.08
C ARG A 15 -11.12 -3.81 24.04
N ASP A 16 -11.06 -3.43 22.75
CA ASP A 16 -10.82 -4.35 21.62
C ASP A 16 -11.84 -5.52 21.57
N VAL A 17 -13.05 -5.27 22.09
CA VAL A 17 -14.12 -6.26 22.15
C VAL A 17 -15.15 -5.99 21.06
N LEU A 18 -15.50 -7.03 20.31
CA LEU A 18 -16.54 -6.98 19.25
C LEU A 18 -16.32 -5.82 18.25
N VAL A 19 -15.08 -5.51 17.90
CA VAL A 19 -14.72 -4.36 17.06
C VAL A 19 -15.49 -4.43 15.72
N GLN A 20 -15.47 -5.56 15.04
CA GLN A 20 -16.14 -5.75 13.74
C GLN A 20 -17.66 -5.56 13.86
N ASP A 21 -18.27 -6.19 14.87
CA ASP A 21 -19.71 -6.13 15.09
C ASP A 21 -20.16 -4.71 15.47
N THR A 22 -19.35 -4.02 16.30
CA THR A 22 -19.62 -2.64 16.71
C THR A 22 -19.59 -1.69 15.51
N LEU A 23 -18.58 -1.80 14.65
CA LEU A 23 -18.45 -0.96 13.45
C LEU A 23 -19.53 -1.29 12.43
N GLN A 24 -19.84 -2.56 12.22
CA GLN A 24 -20.95 -3.00 11.38
C GLN A 24 -22.31 -2.45 11.87
N PHE A 25 -22.52 -2.53 13.18
CA PHE A 25 -23.73 -1.97 13.79
C PHE A 25 -23.82 -0.46 13.58
N LEU A 26 -22.75 0.29 13.87
CA LEU A 26 -22.73 1.74 13.66
C LEU A 26 -23.00 2.12 12.20
N GLN A 27 -22.34 1.45 11.27
CA GLN A 27 -22.52 1.67 9.83
C GLN A 27 -23.98 1.45 9.42
N THR A 28 -24.58 0.37 9.89
CA THR A 28 -25.97 0.04 9.59
C THR A 28 -26.95 1.00 10.26
N TYR A 29 -26.76 1.26 11.55
CA TYR A 29 -27.62 2.12 12.37
C TYR A 29 -27.67 3.57 11.85
N LEU A 30 -26.56 4.06 11.29
CA LEU A 30 -26.43 5.40 10.73
C LEU A 30 -26.65 5.44 9.20
N GLY A 31 -27.21 4.38 8.64
CA GLY A 31 -27.60 4.34 7.21
C GLY A 31 -26.44 4.42 6.24
N GLY A 32 -25.26 3.90 6.60
CA GLY A 32 -24.09 3.95 5.75
C GLY A 32 -23.34 5.29 5.75
N ASN A 33 -23.75 6.25 6.56
CA ASN A 33 -23.17 7.60 6.58
C ASN A 33 -21.89 7.64 7.42
N ALA A 34 -20.73 7.57 6.77
CA ALA A 34 -19.43 7.60 7.41
C ALA A 34 -19.17 8.88 8.24
N SER A 35 -19.66 10.03 7.80
CA SER A 35 -19.51 11.27 8.57
C SER A 35 -20.26 11.17 9.91
N ALA A 36 -21.47 10.60 9.89
CA ALA A 36 -22.23 10.39 11.13
C ALA A 36 -21.56 9.37 12.07
N VAL A 37 -20.82 8.39 11.54
CA VAL A 37 -20.03 7.46 12.35
C VAL A 37 -18.81 8.19 12.93
N VAL A 38 -18.11 9.01 12.16
CA VAL A 38 -16.99 9.83 12.62
C VAL A 38 -17.42 10.76 13.76
N ASP A 39 -18.58 11.40 13.67
CA ASP A 39 -19.11 12.28 14.73
C ASP A 39 -19.37 11.56 16.05
N ILE A 40 -19.52 10.24 16.02
CA ILE A 40 -19.78 9.39 17.21
C ILE A 40 -18.49 8.83 17.78
N LEU A 41 -17.55 8.46 16.92
CA LEU A 41 -16.31 7.79 17.37
C LEU A 41 -15.33 8.77 17.99
N ALA A 42 -14.69 8.32 19.08
CA ALA A 42 -13.52 9.01 19.58
C ALA A 42 -12.36 8.92 18.56
N PRO A 43 -11.51 9.97 18.43
CA PRO A 43 -10.46 10.03 17.43
C PRO A 43 -9.53 8.82 17.40
N GLU A 44 -9.23 8.23 18.54
CA GLU A 44 -8.40 7.03 18.68
C GLU A 44 -8.99 5.78 18.01
N HIS A 45 -10.30 5.74 17.76
CA HIS A 45 -10.98 4.62 17.11
C HIS A 45 -11.12 4.78 15.59
N LEU A 46 -10.79 5.95 15.05
CA LEU A 46 -10.90 6.19 13.60
C LEU A 46 -9.98 5.27 12.78
N THR A 47 -8.81 4.90 13.32
CA THR A 47 -7.92 3.93 12.65
C THR A 47 -8.59 2.56 12.49
N ALA A 48 -9.29 2.08 13.51
CA ALA A 48 -10.00 0.81 13.44
C ALA A 48 -11.16 0.89 12.44
N TYR A 49 -11.87 2.00 12.41
CA TYR A 49 -12.94 2.22 11.45
C TYR A 49 -12.42 2.34 10.01
N LEU A 50 -11.32 3.06 9.78
CA LEU A 50 -10.68 3.13 8.47
C LEU A 50 -10.30 1.72 7.97
N LYS A 51 -9.63 0.90 8.79
CA LYS A 51 -9.26 -0.47 8.44
C LYS A 51 -10.48 -1.35 8.14
N TRP A 52 -11.55 -1.17 8.90
CA TRP A 52 -12.81 -1.85 8.66
C TRP A 52 -13.39 -1.51 7.27
N LEU A 53 -13.46 -0.22 6.92
CA LEU A 53 -13.93 0.23 5.60
C LEU A 53 -13.04 -0.29 4.46
N MET A 54 -11.71 -0.32 4.67
CA MET A 54 -10.78 -0.90 3.69
C MET A 54 -11.08 -2.39 3.44
N ASN A 55 -11.33 -3.17 4.48
CA ASN A 55 -11.66 -4.59 4.37
C ASN A 55 -12.97 -4.85 3.61
N TRP A 56 -13.91 -3.92 3.68
CA TRP A 56 -15.18 -3.97 2.95
C TRP A 56 -15.15 -3.22 1.61
N SER A 57 -13.98 -2.73 1.19
CA SER A 57 -13.78 -1.94 -0.05
C SER A 57 -14.70 -0.71 -0.15
N MET A 58 -15.05 -0.12 0.98
CA MET A 58 -15.90 1.09 1.07
C MET A 58 -15.03 2.34 0.88
N THR A 59 -14.72 2.62 -0.38
CA THR A 59 -13.70 3.62 -0.75
C THR A 59 -14.14 5.05 -0.43
N GLU A 60 -15.34 5.45 -0.78
CA GLU A 60 -15.84 6.82 -0.58
C GLU A 60 -15.98 7.15 0.92
N GLU A 61 -16.48 6.20 1.69
CA GLU A 61 -16.59 6.30 3.14
C GLU A 61 -15.20 6.41 3.78
N SER A 62 -14.25 5.65 3.29
CA SER A 62 -12.87 5.66 3.79
C SER A 62 -12.18 7.03 3.57
N LEU A 63 -12.47 7.71 2.46
CA LEU A 63 -11.97 9.07 2.21
C LEU A 63 -12.51 10.08 3.23
N THR A 64 -13.75 9.92 3.66
CA THR A 64 -14.36 10.76 4.70
C THR A 64 -13.66 10.57 6.04
N VAL A 65 -13.43 9.31 6.44
CA VAL A 65 -12.71 8.97 7.67
C VAL A 65 -11.28 9.45 7.63
N TRP A 66 -10.59 9.28 6.49
CA TRP A 66 -9.22 9.75 6.32
C TRP A 66 -9.09 11.26 6.55
N ARG A 67 -10.00 12.06 5.99
CA ARG A 67 -9.99 13.53 6.21
C ARG A 67 -10.15 13.87 7.68
N ALA A 68 -11.10 13.25 8.36
CA ALA A 68 -11.32 13.45 9.79
C ALA A 68 -10.10 13.07 10.64
N MET A 69 -9.42 11.97 10.31
CA MET A 69 -8.17 11.55 10.96
C MET A 69 -7.07 12.60 10.79
N MET A 70 -6.90 13.13 9.58
CA MET A 70 -5.86 14.14 9.32
C MET A 70 -6.07 15.44 10.12
N GLU A 71 -7.32 15.75 10.48
CA GLU A 71 -7.68 16.94 11.29
C GLU A 71 -7.55 16.69 12.80
N SER A 72 -7.83 15.47 13.28
CA SER A 72 -7.94 15.17 14.72
C SER A 72 -6.82 14.31 15.27
N ALA A 73 -6.46 13.22 14.59
CA ALA A 73 -5.48 12.25 15.02
C ALA A 73 -4.79 11.62 13.80
N PRO A 74 -3.80 12.29 13.18
CA PRO A 74 -3.10 11.78 12.00
C PRO A 74 -2.57 10.36 12.23
N PRO A 75 -2.79 9.44 11.27
CA PRO A 75 -2.40 8.05 11.44
C PRO A 75 -0.89 7.87 11.42
N GLN A 76 -0.42 6.76 11.98
CA GLN A 76 0.97 6.35 11.84
C GLN A 76 1.33 6.07 10.39
N LYS A 77 2.62 6.24 10.05
CA LYS A 77 3.17 6.05 8.71
C LYS A 77 2.74 4.72 8.07
N GLU A 78 2.78 3.64 8.82
CA GLU A 78 2.40 2.31 8.32
C GLU A 78 0.92 2.27 7.89
N THR A 79 0.01 2.80 8.70
CA THR A 79 -1.42 2.89 8.35
C THR A 79 -1.63 3.77 7.12
N ALA A 80 -0.89 4.88 7.01
CA ALA A 80 -0.98 5.77 5.86
C ALA A 80 -0.51 5.07 4.56
N LEU A 81 0.58 4.30 4.60
CA LEU A 81 1.08 3.53 3.46
C LEU A 81 0.12 2.40 3.06
N GLN A 82 -0.46 1.69 4.04
CA GLN A 82 -1.49 0.68 3.78
C GLN A 82 -2.73 1.30 3.13
N TYR A 83 -3.13 2.48 3.59
CA TYR A 83 -4.26 3.20 3.00
C TYR A 83 -3.95 3.70 1.58
N ALA A 84 -2.74 4.22 1.33
CA ALA A 84 -2.31 4.57 -0.03
C ALA A 84 -2.35 3.37 -0.98
N HIS A 85 -1.90 2.19 -0.53
CA HIS A 85 -2.00 0.95 -1.28
C HIS A 85 -3.46 0.58 -1.60
N PHE A 86 -4.35 0.64 -0.60
CA PHE A 86 -5.78 0.40 -0.77
C PHE A 86 -6.38 1.35 -1.82
N LEU A 87 -6.11 2.65 -1.72
CA LEU A 87 -6.60 3.65 -2.68
C LEU A 87 -6.10 3.40 -4.10
N LEU A 88 -4.83 3.00 -4.26
CA LEU A 88 -4.26 2.67 -5.56
C LEU A 88 -5.03 1.53 -6.23
N HIS A 89 -5.33 0.47 -5.50
CA HIS A 89 -6.10 -0.67 -6.00
C HIS A 89 -7.56 -0.33 -6.31
N ASN A 90 -8.11 0.64 -5.59
CA ASN A 90 -9.45 1.16 -5.83
C ASN A 90 -9.49 2.34 -6.81
N LYS A 91 -8.42 2.54 -7.59
CA LYS A 91 -8.33 3.55 -8.67
C LYS A 91 -8.37 5.02 -8.20
N GLN A 92 -8.21 5.26 -6.91
CA GLN A 92 -8.06 6.60 -6.32
C GLN A 92 -6.59 7.04 -6.39
N ILE A 93 -6.07 7.13 -7.62
CA ILE A 93 -4.62 7.26 -7.88
C ILE A 93 -4.05 8.57 -7.36
N ILE A 94 -4.81 9.67 -7.47
CA ILE A 94 -4.36 11.01 -7.07
C ILE A 94 -4.17 11.08 -5.54
N GLU A 95 -5.16 10.65 -4.79
CA GLU A 95 -5.13 10.61 -3.32
C GLU A 95 -4.07 9.63 -2.82
N SER A 96 -4.02 8.45 -3.44
CA SER A 96 -3.00 7.45 -3.14
C SER A 96 -1.58 8.01 -3.30
N LYS A 97 -1.30 8.64 -4.45
CA LYS A 97 0.00 9.29 -4.72
C LYS A 97 0.33 10.35 -3.69
N LYS A 98 -0.63 11.23 -3.38
CA LYS A 98 -0.46 12.32 -2.41
C LYS A 98 -0.05 11.78 -1.04
N ILE A 99 -0.77 10.77 -0.54
CA ILE A 99 -0.46 10.14 0.75
C ILE A 99 0.91 9.46 0.69
N TRP A 100 1.20 8.70 -0.36
CA TRP A 100 2.49 8.04 -0.54
C TRP A 100 3.66 9.01 -0.50
N GLN A 101 3.59 10.10 -1.28
CA GLN A 101 4.62 11.13 -1.32
C GLN A 101 4.82 11.82 0.03
N GLN A 102 3.75 12.10 0.75
CA GLN A 102 3.83 12.69 2.10
C GLN A 102 4.57 11.78 3.08
N GLN A 103 4.42 10.45 2.96
CA GLN A 103 5.02 9.49 3.88
C GLN A 103 6.46 9.09 3.49
N THR A 104 6.79 9.12 2.22
CA THR A 104 8.09 8.65 1.70
C THR A 104 9.02 9.79 1.26
N GLY A 105 8.49 10.97 1.00
CA GLY A 105 9.23 12.10 0.42
C GLY A 105 9.59 11.90 -1.06
N THR A 106 9.09 10.84 -1.72
CA THR A 106 9.47 10.45 -3.08
C THR A 106 8.47 10.95 -4.10
N ALA A 107 8.91 11.75 -5.05
CA ALA A 107 8.08 12.23 -6.16
C ALA A 107 8.13 11.36 -7.42
N GLY A 108 9.19 10.57 -7.59
CA GLY A 108 9.44 9.69 -8.73
C GLY A 108 9.33 8.20 -8.36
N LEU A 109 10.27 7.41 -8.86
CA LEU A 109 10.39 6.01 -8.47
C LEU A 109 10.74 5.88 -6.98
N THR A 110 10.06 4.98 -6.30
CA THR A 110 10.35 4.66 -4.91
C THR A 110 11.49 3.64 -4.87
N ASN A 111 12.46 3.84 -3.97
CA ASN A 111 13.58 2.91 -3.76
C ASN A 111 14.26 2.46 -5.08
N PRO A 112 14.67 3.38 -5.96
CA PRO A 112 15.15 3.03 -7.30
C PRO A 112 16.46 2.24 -7.28
N GLY A 113 17.26 2.37 -6.22
CA GLY A 113 18.52 1.65 -6.01
C GLY A 113 18.40 0.42 -5.10
N PHE A 114 17.18 0.03 -4.71
CA PHE A 114 16.95 -1.09 -3.79
C PHE A 114 17.61 -0.94 -2.41
N GLU A 115 17.90 0.29 -1.99
CA GLU A 115 18.66 0.57 -0.76
C GLU A 115 17.86 0.26 0.53
N THR A 116 16.55 0.17 0.44
CA THR A 116 15.66 -0.26 1.54
C THR A 116 14.95 -1.56 1.18
N ASP A 117 14.38 -2.22 2.18
CA ASP A 117 13.59 -3.43 1.95
C ASP A 117 12.38 -3.12 1.06
N ILE A 118 12.10 -4.03 0.14
CA ILE A 118 10.97 -3.92 -0.78
C ILE A 118 9.69 -4.28 -0.04
N THR A 119 8.73 -3.37 -0.04
CA THR A 119 7.47 -3.56 0.71
C THR A 119 6.41 -4.32 -0.07
N THR A 120 6.59 -4.51 -1.38
CA THR A 120 5.60 -5.10 -2.30
C THR A 120 4.23 -4.42 -2.24
N SER A 121 4.21 -3.12 -1.97
CA SER A 121 3.00 -2.37 -1.67
C SER A 121 3.04 -0.97 -2.27
N GLY A 122 1.88 -0.44 -2.63
CA GLY A 122 1.71 0.94 -3.09
C GLY A 122 2.50 1.25 -4.35
N PHE A 123 3.34 2.28 -4.26
CA PHE A 123 4.24 2.71 -5.34
C PHE A 123 5.69 2.22 -5.14
N ASP A 124 5.91 1.24 -4.25
CA ASP A 124 7.20 0.56 -4.14
C ASP A 124 7.33 -0.55 -5.19
N TRP A 125 8.51 -1.16 -5.27
CA TRP A 125 8.70 -2.35 -6.07
C TRP A 125 7.76 -3.46 -5.64
N CYS A 126 7.15 -4.11 -6.59
CA CYS A 126 6.31 -5.28 -6.40
C CYS A 126 6.94 -6.47 -7.10
N TYR A 127 7.01 -7.59 -6.40
CA TYR A 127 7.36 -8.85 -7.00
C TYR A 127 6.55 -9.98 -6.35
N TRP A 128 6.36 -11.04 -7.08
CA TRP A 128 5.84 -12.28 -6.51
C TRP A 128 6.73 -13.44 -6.90
N GLN A 129 6.83 -14.37 -6.00
CA GLN A 129 7.59 -15.59 -6.18
C GLN A 129 6.70 -16.78 -5.84
N GLU A 130 6.44 -17.62 -6.83
CA GLU A 130 5.68 -18.86 -6.61
C GLU A 130 6.56 -19.87 -5.89
N LYS A 131 5.94 -20.71 -5.04
CA LYS A 131 6.60 -21.90 -4.51
C LYS A 131 6.97 -22.82 -5.67
N ASN A 132 8.24 -23.20 -5.76
CA ASN A 132 8.82 -23.96 -6.87
C ASN A 132 8.96 -23.17 -8.18
N SER A 133 9.00 -21.85 -8.12
CA SER A 133 9.25 -21.04 -9.30
C SER A 133 10.61 -21.36 -9.90
N GLN A 134 10.71 -21.22 -11.23
CA GLN A 134 11.97 -21.42 -11.97
C GLN A 134 12.91 -20.20 -11.84
N SER A 135 12.52 -19.22 -11.04
CA SER A 135 13.30 -18.03 -10.73
C SER A 135 13.28 -17.72 -9.24
N GLU A 136 14.34 -17.16 -8.73
CA GLU A 136 14.46 -16.63 -7.37
C GLU A 136 14.82 -15.15 -7.42
N ILE A 137 14.06 -14.33 -6.68
CA ILE A 137 14.23 -12.88 -6.65
C ILE A 137 14.73 -12.51 -5.25
N MET A 138 15.88 -11.82 -5.19
CA MET A 138 16.47 -11.43 -3.93
C MET A 138 17.17 -10.07 -4.01
N ARG A 139 17.18 -9.35 -2.91
CA ARG A 139 18.00 -8.16 -2.73
C ARG A 139 19.38 -8.58 -2.24
N VAL A 140 20.42 -8.17 -2.93
CA VAL A 140 21.82 -8.53 -2.64
C VAL A 140 22.68 -7.28 -2.40
N ASN A 141 23.75 -7.43 -1.62
CA ASN A 141 24.70 -6.38 -1.28
C ASN A 141 26.06 -6.54 -1.98
N HIS A 142 26.05 -7.18 -3.12
CA HIS A 142 27.24 -7.39 -3.96
C HIS A 142 26.86 -7.24 -5.42
N ASP A 143 27.85 -7.07 -6.29
CA ASP A 143 27.64 -6.82 -7.73
C ASP A 143 26.75 -5.60 -8.02
N THR A 144 26.82 -4.58 -7.18
CA THR A 144 26.07 -3.33 -7.35
C THR A 144 26.75 -2.44 -8.39
N TRP A 145 25.96 -1.67 -9.13
CA TRP A 145 26.45 -0.61 -10.01
C TRP A 145 26.68 0.68 -9.24
N GLU A 146 25.74 1.02 -8.38
CA GLU A 146 25.72 2.21 -7.54
C GLU A 146 25.01 1.86 -6.23
N GLY A 147 25.41 2.50 -5.12
CA GLY A 147 24.85 2.21 -3.81
C GLY A 147 25.34 0.91 -3.20
N ASN A 148 24.56 0.35 -2.26
CA ASN A 148 24.93 -0.81 -1.47
C ASN A 148 24.17 -2.08 -1.87
N TYR A 149 23.07 -1.94 -2.60
CA TYR A 149 22.20 -3.05 -2.93
C TYR A 149 21.82 -3.10 -4.41
N ALA A 150 21.45 -4.27 -4.86
CA ALA A 150 20.89 -4.52 -6.18
C ALA A 150 19.79 -5.58 -6.07
N LEU A 151 18.90 -5.62 -7.06
CA LEU A 151 17.95 -6.71 -7.22
C LEU A 151 18.57 -7.78 -8.12
N LYS A 152 18.65 -9.00 -7.63
CA LYS A 152 19.14 -10.17 -8.36
C LYS A 152 17.98 -11.09 -8.69
N VAL A 153 17.99 -11.61 -9.90
CA VAL A 153 17.04 -12.65 -10.34
C VAL A 153 17.88 -13.82 -10.84
N ASP A 154 17.76 -14.95 -10.18
CA ASP A 154 18.38 -16.22 -10.58
C ASP A 154 17.33 -17.10 -11.28
N PHE A 155 17.67 -17.60 -12.45
CA PHE A 155 16.86 -18.56 -13.19
C PHE A 155 17.45 -19.97 -13.07
N SER A 156 16.60 -20.98 -12.88
CA SER A 156 17.06 -22.38 -12.76
C SER A 156 17.64 -22.96 -14.05
N GLY A 157 17.35 -22.33 -15.18
CA GLY A 157 17.78 -22.79 -16.51
C GLY A 157 17.14 -24.09 -16.99
N ARG A 158 16.07 -24.55 -16.33
CA ARG A 158 15.40 -25.81 -16.69
C ARG A 158 14.25 -25.62 -17.69
N GLU A 159 13.65 -24.45 -17.71
CA GLU A 159 12.49 -24.12 -18.54
C GLU A 159 12.59 -22.69 -19.06
N ASN A 160 11.92 -22.40 -20.16
CA ASN A 160 11.76 -21.03 -20.63
C ASN A 160 10.76 -20.30 -19.75
N VAL A 161 11.21 -19.28 -19.04
CA VAL A 161 10.38 -18.49 -18.13
C VAL A 161 9.96 -17.21 -18.82
N SER A 162 8.65 -16.95 -18.92
CA SER A 162 8.13 -15.63 -19.26
C SER A 162 8.18 -14.77 -18.00
N PHE A 163 9.27 -14.00 -17.86
CA PHE A 163 9.51 -13.26 -16.63
C PHE A 163 8.95 -11.84 -16.68
N HIS A 164 7.99 -11.54 -15.81
CA HIS A 164 7.40 -10.22 -15.62
C HIS A 164 7.02 -10.01 -14.14
N HIS A 165 7.74 -10.69 -13.26
CA HIS A 165 7.40 -10.81 -11.83
C HIS A 165 7.88 -9.61 -11.00
N VAL A 166 8.66 -8.70 -11.56
CA VAL A 166 9.13 -7.48 -10.89
C VAL A 166 8.60 -6.27 -11.63
N TYR A 167 7.90 -5.41 -10.92
CA TYR A 167 7.40 -4.16 -11.50
C TYR A 167 7.26 -3.08 -10.44
N GLN A 168 7.17 -1.85 -10.89
CA GLN A 168 6.81 -0.70 -10.07
C GLN A 168 5.79 0.15 -10.80
N ILE A 169 4.80 0.63 -10.07
CA ILE A 169 3.82 1.59 -10.59
C ILE A 169 4.33 2.99 -10.30
N PHE A 170 4.33 3.85 -11.29
CA PHE A 170 4.58 5.27 -11.11
C PHE A 170 3.53 6.10 -11.86
N THR A 171 3.32 7.33 -11.40
CA THR A 171 2.40 8.24 -12.09
C THR A 171 3.18 9.13 -13.03
N ALA A 172 2.65 9.29 -14.23
CA ALA A 172 3.22 10.15 -15.27
C ALA A 172 2.26 11.29 -15.62
N ASP A 173 2.80 12.48 -15.84
CA ASP A 173 2.00 13.61 -16.30
C ASP A 173 1.69 13.45 -17.80
N PRO A 174 0.45 13.74 -18.22
CA PRO A 174 0.09 13.69 -19.63
C PRO A 174 1.00 14.58 -20.47
N LYS A 175 1.44 14.06 -21.63
CA LYS A 175 2.31 14.77 -22.60
C LYS A 175 3.73 15.10 -22.09
N ALA A 176 4.11 14.73 -20.87
CA ALA A 176 5.49 14.82 -20.42
C ALA A 176 6.38 13.76 -21.10
N ARG A 177 7.65 14.10 -21.27
CA ARG A 177 8.66 13.14 -21.75
C ARG A 177 9.44 12.64 -20.56
N TYR A 178 9.56 11.32 -20.48
CA TYR A 178 10.30 10.64 -19.41
C TYR A 178 11.50 9.90 -20.02
N ARG A 179 12.59 9.84 -19.27
CA ARG A 179 13.73 8.98 -19.56
C ARG A 179 13.89 8.03 -18.39
N LEU A 180 13.83 6.74 -18.66
CA LEU A 180 14.22 5.70 -17.71
C LEU A 180 15.68 5.33 -18.00
N THR A 181 16.52 5.36 -16.98
CA THR A 181 17.90 4.90 -17.02
C THR A 181 18.06 3.79 -15.99
N TYR A 182 18.68 2.69 -16.37
CA TYR A 182 18.94 1.56 -15.47
C TYR A 182 20.25 0.90 -15.84
N ALA A 183 20.91 0.29 -14.86
CA ALA A 183 22.07 -0.56 -15.06
C ALA A 183 21.65 -2.01 -14.83
N TRP A 184 22.15 -2.90 -15.68
CA TRP A 184 21.91 -4.33 -15.56
C TRP A 184 23.16 -5.14 -15.92
N LYS A 185 23.29 -6.32 -15.33
CA LYS A 185 24.34 -7.28 -15.57
C LYS A 185 23.72 -8.66 -15.72
N SER A 186 24.16 -9.41 -16.69
CA SER A 186 23.72 -10.80 -16.85
C SER A 186 24.93 -11.74 -16.84
N HIS A 187 24.70 -12.95 -16.36
CA HIS A 187 25.69 -14.02 -16.37
C HIS A 187 25.00 -15.37 -16.64
N GLY A 188 25.56 -16.17 -17.55
CA GLY A 188 25.07 -17.51 -17.82
C GLY A 188 23.71 -17.60 -18.52
N ILE A 189 23.21 -16.48 -19.09
CA ILE A 189 22.01 -16.50 -19.89
C ILE A 189 22.34 -17.14 -21.24
N THR A 190 21.61 -18.20 -21.57
CA THR A 190 21.82 -19.01 -22.79
C THR A 190 20.77 -18.77 -23.85
N THR A 191 19.80 -17.88 -23.60
CA THR A 191 18.78 -17.49 -24.58
C THR A 191 19.31 -16.41 -25.51
N ASP A 192 18.90 -16.44 -26.76
CA ASP A 192 19.12 -15.39 -27.76
C ASP A 192 18.10 -14.23 -27.66
N GLN A 193 17.09 -14.37 -26.81
CA GLN A 193 16.16 -13.31 -26.48
C GLN A 193 16.65 -12.63 -25.21
N GLY A 194 16.98 -11.36 -25.30
CA GLY A 194 17.38 -10.56 -24.15
C GLY A 194 16.33 -10.53 -23.04
N PRO A 195 16.73 -10.06 -21.85
CA PRO A 195 15.80 -9.83 -20.75
C PRO A 195 14.79 -8.74 -21.07
#